data_a2bd22283fe291407ae5c88901e9d618
#
_entry.id   a2bd22283fe291407ae5c88901e9d618
#
_cell.length_a   1.000
_cell.length_b   1.000
_cell.length_c   1.000
_cell.angle_alpha   90.00
_cell.angle_beta   90.00
_cell.angle_gamma   90.00
#
_symmetry.space_group_name_H-M   'P 1'
#
loop_
_entity.id
_entity.type
_entity.pdbx_description
1 polymer ?
#
loop_
_entity_poly.entity_id
_entity_poly.type
_entity_poly.pdbx_seq_one_letter_code
_entity_poly.pdbx_strand_id
1 'polypeptide(L)'
;MSDLRQKIIESLGSHEDGSLNSIASLAKKEGEQVYSTLLSVLTQLEFSPEDAKNNWNRIVEQKENLEAKLGHAISLMTAVCYYFSDVEKNINTPAIIELKTLEETKKQSHSDGLTGLFNRRYFDEALQGEMNRVQRYDGCFSVFFIDLDNFKKLNDTYGHQAGDLTLKVVADILQAMKRTEDTACRYGGEELVLILPETEKMNALVIAERIRKKVEEAVLEFEGKTFNVTLSGGIASYPADGKGAQDLVHAADVALYQAKESGRNRIFIHDLDKRHYLRIGISEEVQVQSVTENKNPKELSTQGKNVSSSGILFESPVALEIGSQVQIGISIKGQEEPLTVNAQVARVESFDSYFDIGVAFLDMNDAWKSKLYKTLLQHLGISKVQ
;
A
#
# COMPACT_ATOMS: atom_id res chain seq x y z
N MET A 1 6.68 -11.50 10.48
CA MET A 1 7.29 -11.00 11.74
C MET A 1 6.29 -10.86 12.90
N SER A 2 5.03 -10.45 12.68
CA SER A 2 4.03 -10.35 13.77
C SER A 2 3.75 -11.68 14.48
N ASP A 3 3.64 -12.78 13.76
CA ASP A 3 3.34 -14.11 14.31
C ASP A 3 4.47 -14.67 15.18
N LEU A 4 5.74 -14.54 14.76
CA LEU A 4 6.90 -14.97 15.57
C LEU A 4 7.05 -14.15 16.84
N ARG A 5 6.85 -12.82 16.76
CA ARG A 5 6.89 -11.93 17.92
C ARG A 5 5.80 -12.28 18.93
N GLN A 6 4.58 -12.57 18.47
CA GLN A 6 3.48 -13.00 19.32
C GLN A 6 3.79 -14.32 20.04
N LYS A 7 4.29 -15.32 19.31
CA LYS A 7 4.72 -16.61 19.90
C LYS A 7 5.80 -16.45 20.96
N ILE A 8 6.75 -15.52 20.76
CA ILE A 8 7.80 -15.23 21.74
C ILE A 8 7.21 -14.60 23.02
N ILE A 9 6.31 -13.61 22.88
CA ILE A 9 5.66 -12.95 24.02
C ILE A 9 4.86 -13.97 24.85
N GLU A 10 4.11 -14.86 24.21
CA GLU A 10 3.37 -15.95 24.85
C GLU A 10 4.31 -16.91 25.57
N SER A 11 5.47 -17.24 24.98
CA SER A 11 6.49 -18.09 25.59
C SER A 11 7.14 -17.47 26.83
N LEU A 12 7.25 -16.14 26.87
CA LEU A 12 7.79 -15.40 28.03
C LEU A 12 6.78 -15.30 29.18
N GLY A 13 5.47 -15.36 28.88
CA GLY A 13 4.39 -15.29 29.87
C GLY A 13 4.13 -16.63 30.61
N SER A 14 4.67 -17.74 30.14
CA SER A 14 4.63 -19.04 30.85
C SER A 14 5.71 -19.07 31.93
N HIS A 15 5.38 -19.60 33.14
CA HIS A 15 6.23 -19.64 34.32
C HIS A 15 7.74 -19.85 34.07
N GLU A 16 8.59 -19.19 34.84
CA GLU A 16 10.04 -18.92 34.65
C GLU A 16 10.91 -20.09 34.17
N ASP A 17 10.68 -21.32 34.62
CA ASP A 17 11.45 -22.50 34.19
C ASP A 17 11.06 -23.06 32.81
N GLY A 18 9.86 -22.72 32.29
CA GLY A 18 9.37 -23.12 30.98
C GLY A 18 9.89 -22.26 29.83
N SER A 19 10.31 -21.03 30.09
CA SER A 19 10.63 -20.03 29.07
C SER A 19 11.89 -20.38 28.25
N LEU A 20 12.97 -20.86 28.90
CA LEU A 20 14.21 -21.24 28.19
C LEU A 20 14.01 -22.44 27.27
N ASN A 21 13.29 -23.46 27.74
CA ASN A 21 12.97 -24.66 26.96
C ASN A 21 12.00 -24.33 25.77
N SER A 22 11.04 -23.44 26.03
CA SER A 22 10.10 -22.97 25.00
C SER A 22 10.81 -22.18 23.91
N ILE A 23 11.73 -21.28 24.28
CA ILE A 23 12.55 -20.50 23.35
C ILE A 23 13.47 -21.42 22.53
N ALA A 24 14.14 -22.40 23.18
CA ALA A 24 14.98 -23.36 22.48
C ALA A 24 14.17 -24.25 21.49
N SER A 25 12.96 -24.64 21.87
CA SER A 25 12.05 -25.36 21.01
C SER A 25 11.59 -24.51 19.81
N LEU A 26 11.29 -23.24 20.04
CA LEU A 26 10.90 -22.29 19.00
C LEU A 26 12.05 -22.04 18.02
N ALA A 27 13.27 -21.89 18.51
CA ALA A 27 14.46 -21.71 17.68
C ALA A 27 14.78 -22.91 16.80
N LYS A 28 14.46 -24.14 17.26
CA LYS A 28 14.57 -25.34 16.44
C LYS A 28 13.58 -25.37 15.28
N LYS A 29 12.40 -24.75 15.41
CA LYS A 29 11.34 -24.71 14.39
C LYS A 29 11.49 -23.56 13.42
N GLU A 30 11.77 -22.38 13.93
CA GLU A 30 11.72 -21.12 13.18
C GLU A 30 13.11 -20.56 12.82
N GLY A 31 14.21 -21.21 13.30
CA GLY A 31 15.58 -20.82 13.00
C GLY A 31 16.14 -19.73 13.92
N GLU A 32 17.36 -19.26 13.61
CA GLU A 32 18.12 -18.32 14.44
C GLU A 32 17.51 -16.93 14.60
N GLN A 33 16.60 -16.54 13.69
CA GLN A 33 15.84 -15.29 13.79
C GLN A 33 15.00 -15.18 15.08
N VAL A 34 14.74 -16.29 15.76
CA VAL A 34 14.08 -16.29 17.08
C VAL A 34 14.88 -15.48 18.09
N TYR A 35 16.22 -15.60 18.09
CA TYR A 35 17.07 -14.91 19.05
C TYR A 35 17.10 -13.39 18.80
N SER A 36 17.17 -12.94 17.55
CA SER A 36 17.12 -11.51 17.24
C SER A 36 15.76 -10.90 17.60
N THR A 37 14.67 -11.60 17.29
CA THR A 37 13.33 -11.14 17.67
C THR A 37 13.16 -11.12 19.21
N LEU A 38 13.63 -12.15 19.91
CA LEU A 38 13.59 -12.25 21.37
C LEU A 38 14.34 -11.09 22.04
N LEU A 39 15.61 -10.87 21.67
CA LEU A 39 16.39 -9.78 22.24
C LEU A 39 15.81 -8.42 21.89
N SER A 40 15.30 -8.22 20.69
CA SER A 40 14.59 -6.99 20.32
C SER A 40 13.33 -6.76 21.18
N VAL A 41 12.59 -7.82 21.53
CA VAL A 41 11.42 -7.71 22.43
C VAL A 41 11.86 -7.32 23.85
N LEU A 42 12.94 -7.94 24.36
CA LEU A 42 13.38 -7.76 25.75
C LEU A 42 14.18 -6.47 25.98
N THR A 43 14.95 -6.01 25.00
CA THR A 43 15.92 -4.91 25.17
C THR A 43 15.65 -3.70 24.27
N GLN A 44 14.80 -3.83 23.26
CA GLN A 44 14.59 -2.85 22.18
C GLN A 44 15.86 -2.58 21.35
N LEU A 45 16.90 -3.43 21.45
CA LEU A 45 18.10 -3.37 20.64
C LEU A 45 17.95 -4.31 19.43
N GLU A 46 18.54 -3.92 18.30
CA GLU A 46 18.56 -4.72 17.10
C GLU A 46 19.90 -5.44 16.96
N PHE A 47 19.85 -6.74 16.67
CA PHE A 47 21.01 -7.59 16.46
C PHE A 47 20.84 -8.41 15.21
N SER A 48 21.94 -8.70 14.52
CA SER A 48 21.96 -9.73 13.48
C SER A 48 21.57 -11.09 14.10
N PRO A 49 21.03 -12.06 13.33
CA PRO A 49 20.69 -13.39 13.89
C PRO A 49 21.87 -14.09 14.57
N GLU A 50 23.09 -13.94 14.02
CA GLU A 50 24.31 -14.50 14.57
C GLU A 50 24.73 -13.84 15.88
N ASP A 51 24.75 -12.50 15.92
CA ASP A 51 25.07 -11.75 17.15
C ASP A 51 24.03 -11.98 18.24
N ALA A 52 22.77 -12.03 17.86
CA ALA A 52 21.68 -12.32 18.81
C ALA A 52 21.83 -13.70 19.44
N LYS A 53 22.17 -14.73 18.66
CA LYS A 53 22.43 -16.07 19.17
C LYS A 53 23.65 -16.10 20.10
N ASN A 54 24.72 -15.40 19.73
CA ASN A 54 25.93 -15.31 20.56
C ASN A 54 25.63 -14.60 21.90
N ASN A 55 24.92 -13.48 21.86
CA ASN A 55 24.49 -12.77 23.07
C ASN A 55 23.57 -13.64 23.94
N TRP A 56 22.61 -14.35 23.32
CA TRP A 56 21.73 -15.25 24.05
C TRP A 56 22.51 -16.35 24.80
N ASN A 57 23.47 -17.00 24.16
CA ASN A 57 24.28 -18.02 24.81
C ASN A 57 25.07 -17.45 26.01
N ARG A 58 25.62 -16.24 25.86
CA ARG A 58 26.31 -15.55 26.96
C ARG A 58 25.37 -15.17 28.12
N ILE A 59 24.13 -14.74 27.80
CA ILE A 59 23.11 -14.46 28.82
C ILE A 59 22.77 -15.69 29.64
N VAL A 60 22.58 -16.84 28.96
CA VAL A 60 22.30 -18.13 29.65
C VAL A 60 23.48 -18.55 30.55
N GLU A 61 24.70 -18.45 30.01
CA GLU A 61 25.91 -18.73 30.80
C GLU A 61 26.04 -17.81 32.04
N GLN A 62 25.78 -16.49 31.85
CA GLN A 62 25.82 -15.54 32.97
C GLN A 62 24.71 -15.80 33.99
N LYS A 63 23.53 -16.25 33.55
CA LYS A 63 22.45 -16.67 34.44
C LYS A 63 22.90 -17.81 35.33
N GLU A 64 23.45 -18.88 34.77
CA GLU A 64 23.96 -20.04 35.52
C GLU A 64 25.08 -19.64 36.49
N ASN A 65 26.01 -18.79 36.09
CA ASN A 65 27.09 -18.28 36.92
C ASN A 65 26.56 -17.44 38.10
N LEU A 66 25.55 -16.63 37.92
CA LEU A 66 24.93 -15.82 38.98
C LEU A 66 24.15 -16.70 39.93
N GLU A 67 23.38 -17.67 39.46
CA GLU A 67 22.65 -18.63 40.29
C GLU A 67 23.59 -19.45 41.16
N ALA A 68 24.72 -19.91 40.63
CA ALA A 68 25.74 -20.62 41.38
C ALA A 68 26.36 -19.75 42.50
N LYS A 69 26.55 -18.45 42.27
CA LYS A 69 27.09 -17.51 43.26
C LYS A 69 26.08 -17.10 44.32
N LEU A 70 24.81 -16.94 43.95
CA LEU A 70 23.74 -16.46 44.81
C LEU A 70 23.09 -17.59 45.63
N GLY A 71 23.22 -18.84 45.17
CA GLY A 71 22.59 -20.00 45.78
C GLY A 71 21.09 -20.13 45.58
N HIS A 72 20.50 -19.36 44.66
CA HIS A 72 19.11 -19.43 44.32
C HIS A 72 18.89 -19.06 42.83
N ALA A 73 17.78 -19.50 42.25
CA ALA A 73 17.40 -19.18 40.86
C ALA A 73 17.13 -17.67 40.69
N ILE A 74 17.52 -17.14 39.54
CA ILE A 74 17.22 -15.78 39.14
C ILE A 74 16.34 -15.79 37.86
N SER A 75 15.53 -14.75 37.70
CA SER A 75 14.69 -14.64 36.50
C SER A 75 15.52 -14.42 35.25
N LEU A 76 14.98 -14.85 34.11
CA LEU A 76 15.59 -14.57 32.79
C LEU A 76 15.77 -13.06 32.59
N MET A 77 14.79 -12.26 32.99
CA MET A 77 14.85 -10.80 32.92
C MET A 77 16.00 -10.20 33.68
N THR A 78 16.25 -10.73 34.93
CA THR A 78 17.40 -10.33 35.75
C THR A 78 18.72 -10.60 35.01
N ALA A 79 18.86 -11.78 34.39
CA ALA A 79 20.06 -12.16 33.66
C ALA A 79 20.26 -11.27 32.41
N VAL A 80 19.20 -10.97 31.66
CA VAL A 80 19.23 -10.08 30.49
C VAL A 80 19.62 -8.66 30.90
N CYS A 81 19.00 -8.11 31.94
CA CYS A 81 19.33 -6.78 32.45
C CYS A 81 20.79 -6.70 32.88
N TYR A 82 21.24 -7.66 33.70
CA TYR A 82 22.63 -7.72 34.15
C TYR A 82 23.62 -7.78 32.99
N TYR A 83 23.34 -8.64 32.00
CA TYR A 83 24.22 -8.81 30.84
C TYR A 83 24.38 -7.51 30.06
N PHE A 84 23.30 -6.85 29.69
CA PHE A 84 23.36 -5.64 28.89
C PHE A 84 23.73 -4.36 29.64
N SER A 85 23.54 -4.33 30.97
CA SER A 85 23.90 -3.16 31.81
C SER A 85 25.33 -3.24 32.34
N ASP A 86 25.75 -4.40 32.81
CA ASP A 86 27.01 -4.55 33.56
C ASP A 86 28.12 -5.24 32.75
N VAL A 87 27.75 -6.17 31.83
CA VAL A 87 28.73 -6.92 31.05
C VAL A 87 29.01 -6.21 29.73
N GLU A 88 28.00 -6.07 28.86
CA GLU A 88 28.14 -5.41 27.53
C GLU A 88 28.01 -3.89 27.59
N LYS A 89 27.38 -3.36 28.63
CA LYS A 89 27.18 -1.91 28.88
C LYS A 89 26.47 -1.17 27.73
N ASN A 90 25.59 -1.87 27.02
CA ASN A 90 24.80 -1.31 25.92
C ASN A 90 23.53 -0.59 26.41
N ILE A 91 23.14 -0.81 27.69
CA ILE A 91 21.99 -0.15 28.33
C ILE A 91 22.50 0.60 29.57
N ASN A 92 22.40 1.93 29.55
CA ASN A 92 22.90 2.77 30.63
C ASN A 92 21.91 2.91 31.81
N THR A 93 20.60 2.98 31.51
CA THR A 93 19.52 3.18 32.47
C THR A 93 18.35 2.24 32.15
N PRO A 94 18.45 0.95 32.56
CA PRO A 94 17.38 0.00 32.32
C PRO A 94 16.13 0.38 33.12
N ALA A 95 14.95 0.29 32.48
CA ALA A 95 13.66 0.42 33.11
C ALA A 95 12.86 -0.87 32.94
N ILE A 96 12.14 -1.30 33.99
CA ILE A 96 11.26 -2.46 33.90
C ILE A 96 9.86 -1.95 33.53
N ILE A 97 9.39 -2.34 32.33
CA ILE A 97 8.03 -2.04 31.84
C ILE A 97 7.38 -3.38 31.49
N GLU A 98 6.12 -3.54 31.89
CA GLU A 98 5.35 -4.72 31.49
C GLU A 98 5.23 -4.74 29.95
N LEU A 99 5.52 -5.90 29.31
CA LEU A 99 5.49 -6.02 27.84
C LEU A 99 4.14 -5.62 27.26
N LYS A 100 3.04 -5.93 27.94
CA LYS A 100 1.71 -5.53 27.53
C LYS A 100 1.55 -4.00 27.50
N THR A 101 2.00 -3.31 28.54
CA THR A 101 2.00 -1.84 28.63
C THR A 101 2.87 -1.22 27.54
N LEU A 102 4.03 -1.82 27.25
CA LEU A 102 4.91 -1.37 26.17
C LEU A 102 4.25 -1.52 24.79
N GLU A 103 3.59 -2.65 24.52
CA GLU A 103 2.87 -2.90 23.27
C GLU A 103 1.66 -1.97 23.12
N GLU A 104 0.91 -1.72 24.19
CA GLU A 104 -0.20 -0.76 24.20
C GLU A 104 0.30 0.66 23.94
N THR A 105 1.40 1.05 24.57
CA THR A 105 2.04 2.37 24.34
C THR A 105 2.53 2.50 22.90
N LYS A 106 3.14 1.46 22.33
CA LYS A 106 3.54 1.44 20.92
C LYS A 106 2.33 1.55 19.98
N LYS A 107 1.26 0.79 20.23
CA LYS A 107 0.03 0.90 19.44
C LYS A 107 -0.56 2.31 19.48
N GLN A 108 -0.63 2.92 20.68
CA GLN A 108 -1.07 4.30 20.85
C GLN A 108 -0.15 5.30 20.14
N SER A 109 1.17 5.05 20.17
CA SER A 109 2.17 5.86 19.45
C SER A 109 2.10 5.72 17.93
N HIS A 110 1.45 4.69 17.38
CA HIS A 110 1.35 4.41 15.94
C HIS A 110 -0.01 4.78 15.33
N SER A 111 -1.01 5.12 16.15
CA SER A 111 -2.34 5.47 15.67
C SER A 111 -2.58 6.98 15.70
N ASP A 112 -3.38 7.48 14.77
CA ASP A 112 -3.93 8.83 14.80
C ASP A 112 -5.17 8.86 15.71
N GLY A 113 -5.15 9.72 16.71
CA GLY A 113 -6.19 9.78 17.75
C GLY A 113 -7.56 10.25 17.24
N LEU A 114 -7.65 10.92 16.09
CA LEU A 114 -8.91 11.39 15.52
C LEU A 114 -9.56 10.33 14.65
N THR A 115 -8.79 9.73 13.75
CA THR A 115 -9.29 8.86 12.66
C THR A 115 -9.17 7.37 12.99
N GLY A 116 -8.35 6.99 13.98
CA GLY A 116 -8.04 5.59 14.27
C GLY A 116 -7.18 4.89 13.20
N LEU A 117 -6.82 5.57 12.11
CA LEU A 117 -5.82 5.10 11.15
C LEU A 117 -4.43 5.09 11.80
N PHE A 118 -3.48 4.47 11.13
CA PHE A 118 -2.09 4.65 11.53
C PHE A 118 -1.65 6.09 11.30
N ASN A 119 -0.65 6.54 12.07
CA ASN A 119 -0.08 7.88 11.90
C ASN A 119 1.11 7.86 10.94
N ARG A 120 1.69 9.05 10.66
CA ARG A 120 2.83 9.24 9.78
C ARG A 120 4.05 8.42 10.20
N ARG A 121 4.33 8.33 11.51
CA ARG A 121 5.48 7.55 11.99
C ARG A 121 5.36 6.08 11.61
N TYR A 122 4.18 5.50 11.78
CA TYR A 122 3.94 4.13 11.36
C TYR A 122 4.02 3.96 9.84
N PHE A 123 3.54 4.97 9.07
CA PHE A 123 3.69 4.96 7.62
C PHE A 123 5.16 4.84 7.20
N ASP A 124 6.05 5.65 7.78
CA ASP A 124 7.48 5.63 7.44
C ASP A 124 8.11 4.26 7.76
N GLU A 125 7.77 3.67 8.91
CA GLU A 125 8.23 2.33 9.31
C GLU A 125 7.66 1.23 8.38
N ALA A 126 6.37 1.27 8.06
CA ALA A 126 5.71 0.30 7.20
C ALA A 126 6.22 0.36 5.75
N LEU A 127 6.42 1.57 5.23
CA LEU A 127 6.96 1.78 3.88
C LEU A 127 8.38 1.23 3.75
N GLN A 128 9.24 1.47 4.75
CA GLN A 128 10.58 0.91 4.75
C GLN A 128 10.56 -0.62 4.90
N GLY A 129 9.66 -1.15 5.71
CA GLY A 129 9.45 -2.59 5.85
C GLY A 129 9.04 -3.26 4.54
N GLU A 130 8.09 -2.64 3.81
CA GLU A 130 7.63 -3.13 2.52
C GLU A 130 8.71 -3.02 1.44
N MET A 131 9.48 -1.93 1.43
CA MET A 131 10.63 -1.76 0.55
C MET A 131 11.66 -2.88 0.76
N ASN A 132 12.01 -3.19 1.99
CA ASN A 132 12.93 -4.27 2.31
C ASN A 132 12.38 -5.65 1.88
N ARG A 133 11.05 -5.84 1.98
CA ARG A 133 10.37 -7.06 1.57
C ARG A 133 10.49 -7.28 0.05
N VAL A 134 10.11 -6.26 -0.74
CA VAL A 134 10.12 -6.39 -2.21
C VAL A 134 11.53 -6.47 -2.79
N GLN A 135 12.52 -5.84 -2.17
CA GLN A 135 13.93 -5.98 -2.57
C GLN A 135 14.47 -7.39 -2.35
N ARG A 136 13.95 -8.13 -1.36
CA ARG A 136 14.36 -9.51 -1.07
C ARG A 136 13.66 -10.54 -1.96
N TYR A 137 12.39 -10.29 -2.30
CA TYR A 137 11.53 -11.29 -2.95
C TYR A 137 11.09 -10.90 -4.36
N ASP A 138 11.72 -9.87 -4.95
CA ASP A 138 11.44 -9.37 -6.32
C ASP A 138 9.95 -9.08 -6.54
N GLY A 139 9.37 -8.32 -5.59
CA GLY A 139 7.95 -7.98 -5.60
C GLY A 139 7.67 -6.55 -6.06
N CYS A 140 6.39 -6.19 -6.07
CA CYS A 140 5.92 -4.83 -6.31
C CYS A 140 4.99 -4.37 -5.20
N PHE A 141 4.82 -3.06 -5.06
CA PHE A 141 3.78 -2.44 -4.25
C PHE A 141 3.51 -1.02 -4.76
N SER A 142 2.37 -0.46 -4.35
CA SER A 142 1.99 0.90 -4.70
C SER A 142 1.74 1.73 -3.45
N VAL A 143 2.01 3.04 -3.58
CA VAL A 143 1.67 4.05 -2.59
C VAL A 143 0.63 4.97 -3.19
N PHE A 144 -0.47 5.19 -2.47
CA PHE A 144 -1.56 6.06 -2.87
C PHE A 144 -1.70 7.20 -1.87
N PHE A 145 -1.25 8.40 -2.23
CA PHE A 145 -1.44 9.63 -1.48
C PHE A 145 -2.79 10.26 -1.80
N ILE A 146 -3.46 10.75 -0.78
CA ILE A 146 -4.81 11.30 -0.82
C ILE A 146 -4.82 12.63 -0.09
N ASP A 147 -5.54 13.60 -0.64
CA ASP A 147 -5.81 14.88 0.00
C ASP A 147 -7.27 15.27 -0.22
N LEU A 148 -7.93 15.75 0.85
CA LEU A 148 -9.33 16.15 0.79
C LEU A 148 -9.47 17.51 0.11
N ASP A 149 -10.24 17.55 -0.96
CA ASP A 149 -10.40 18.75 -1.76
C ASP A 149 -11.11 19.86 -0.99
N ASN A 150 -10.52 21.07 -1.02
CA ASN A 150 -11.07 22.27 -0.38
C ASN A 150 -11.35 22.11 1.13
N PHE A 151 -10.63 21.25 1.84
CA PHE A 151 -10.85 20.97 3.26
C PHE A 151 -10.77 22.21 4.15
N LYS A 152 -9.85 23.13 3.85
CA LYS A 152 -9.80 24.43 4.55
C LYS A 152 -11.11 25.21 4.40
N LYS A 153 -11.67 25.28 3.18
CA LYS A 153 -12.95 25.96 2.93
C LYS A 153 -14.11 25.29 3.66
N LEU A 154 -14.07 23.95 3.77
CA LEU A 154 -15.05 23.19 4.57
C LEU A 154 -14.96 23.60 6.03
N ASN A 155 -13.76 23.64 6.63
CA ASN A 155 -13.55 24.10 8.00
C ASN A 155 -14.00 25.53 8.22
N ASP A 156 -13.69 26.43 7.29
CA ASP A 156 -14.07 27.84 7.37
C ASP A 156 -15.61 28.02 7.27
N THR A 157 -16.32 27.10 6.59
CA THR A 157 -17.78 27.18 6.36
C THR A 157 -18.60 26.49 7.45
N TYR A 158 -18.15 25.31 7.91
CA TYR A 158 -18.91 24.44 8.81
C TYR A 158 -18.25 24.25 10.19
N GLY A 159 -17.06 24.82 10.38
CA GLY A 159 -16.27 24.68 11.61
C GLY A 159 -15.37 23.45 11.64
N HIS A 160 -14.35 23.48 12.52
CA HIS A 160 -13.36 22.39 12.65
C HIS A 160 -13.99 21.05 13.05
N GLN A 161 -15.08 21.06 13.81
CA GLN A 161 -15.76 19.83 14.19
C GLN A 161 -16.39 19.10 12.98
N ALA A 162 -16.88 19.84 11.97
CA ALA A 162 -17.34 19.28 10.70
C ALA A 162 -16.17 18.71 9.90
N GLY A 163 -14.99 19.35 9.94
CA GLY A 163 -13.76 18.83 9.36
C GLY A 163 -13.32 17.52 10.04
N ASP A 164 -13.37 17.47 11.37
CA ASP A 164 -13.05 16.26 12.14
C ASP A 164 -14.01 15.09 11.80
N LEU A 165 -15.31 15.39 11.68
CA LEU A 165 -16.30 14.41 11.22
C LEU A 165 -15.97 13.91 9.80
N THR A 166 -15.61 14.82 8.90
CA THR A 166 -15.24 14.49 7.52
C THR A 166 -14.05 13.53 7.49
N LEU A 167 -12.98 13.83 8.25
CA LEU A 167 -11.82 12.98 8.35
C LEU A 167 -12.15 11.58 8.89
N LYS A 168 -13.03 11.47 9.89
CA LYS A 168 -13.49 10.18 10.43
C LYS A 168 -14.25 9.37 9.37
N VAL A 169 -15.21 9.99 8.68
CA VAL A 169 -15.99 9.30 7.64
C VAL A 169 -15.10 8.81 6.50
N VAL A 170 -14.14 9.64 6.04
CA VAL A 170 -13.21 9.21 5.01
C VAL A 170 -12.29 8.10 5.51
N ALA A 171 -11.83 8.16 6.74
CA ALA A 171 -11.03 7.09 7.35
C ALA A 171 -11.81 5.78 7.44
N ASP A 172 -13.09 5.81 7.82
CA ASP A 172 -13.95 4.63 7.86
C ASP A 172 -14.14 4.03 6.45
N ILE A 173 -14.30 4.86 5.42
CA ILE A 173 -14.36 4.41 4.02
C ILE A 173 -13.04 3.72 3.65
N LEU A 174 -11.89 4.29 3.97
CA LEU A 174 -10.59 3.68 3.70
C LEU A 174 -10.45 2.33 4.40
N GLN A 175 -10.82 2.24 5.68
CA GLN A 175 -10.76 0.99 6.45
C GLN A 175 -11.68 -0.09 5.88
N ALA A 176 -12.87 0.28 5.44
CA ALA A 176 -13.84 -0.66 4.87
C ALA A 176 -13.44 -1.17 3.48
N MET A 177 -12.68 -0.38 2.72
CA MET A 177 -12.33 -0.69 1.33
C MET A 177 -10.94 -1.31 1.16
N LYS A 178 -10.04 -1.12 2.12
CA LYS A 178 -8.70 -1.72 2.10
C LYS A 178 -8.74 -3.22 2.42
N ARG A 179 -7.74 -3.97 1.96
CA ARG A 179 -7.50 -5.35 2.36
C ARG A 179 -6.83 -5.41 3.73
N THR A 180 -6.73 -6.60 4.30
CA THR A 180 -6.06 -6.82 5.60
C THR A 180 -4.59 -6.44 5.57
N GLU A 181 -3.91 -6.76 4.47
CA GLU A 181 -2.51 -6.48 4.21
C GLU A 181 -2.21 -5.01 3.87
N ASP A 182 -3.22 -4.26 3.42
CA ASP A 182 -3.06 -2.84 3.09
C ASP A 182 -2.92 -2.00 4.36
N THR A 183 -2.05 -1.01 4.31
CA THR A 183 -1.82 -0.08 5.42
C THR A 183 -2.40 1.28 5.09
N ALA A 184 -3.34 1.76 5.93
CA ALA A 184 -3.95 3.09 5.80
C ALA A 184 -3.48 3.99 6.93
N CYS A 185 -2.97 5.18 6.59
CA CYS A 185 -2.39 6.13 7.53
C CYS A 185 -2.95 7.54 7.31
N ARG A 186 -3.00 8.33 8.38
CA ARG A 186 -3.11 9.77 8.31
C ARG A 186 -1.71 10.36 8.28
N TYR A 187 -1.33 10.96 7.15
CA TYR A 187 0.02 11.47 6.92
C TYR A 187 0.21 12.89 7.46
N GLY A 188 -0.82 13.73 7.37
CA GLY A 188 -0.84 15.11 7.83
C GLY A 188 -2.27 15.57 8.08
N GLY A 189 -2.51 16.85 8.24
CA GLY A 189 -3.81 17.45 8.55
C GLY A 189 -5.00 16.79 7.83
N GLU A 190 -5.10 17.00 6.52
CA GLU A 190 -6.12 16.43 5.61
C GLU A 190 -5.56 15.39 4.65
N GLU A 191 -4.29 15.02 4.83
CA GLU A 191 -3.58 14.08 3.98
C GLU A 191 -3.65 12.66 4.54
N LEU A 192 -4.04 11.72 3.69
CA LEU A 192 -4.14 10.31 3.99
C LEU A 192 -3.27 9.53 3.00
N VAL A 193 -2.83 8.34 3.37
CA VAL A 193 -1.99 7.52 2.49
C VAL A 193 -2.28 6.04 2.69
N LEU A 194 -2.25 5.28 1.58
CA LEU A 194 -2.29 3.81 1.60
C LEU A 194 -1.00 3.24 1.03
N ILE A 195 -0.50 2.19 1.70
CA ILE A 195 0.49 1.28 1.13
C ILE A 195 -0.29 0.03 0.70
N LEU A 196 -0.13 -0.35 -0.56
CA LEU A 196 -0.83 -1.46 -1.20
C LEU A 196 0.20 -2.53 -1.61
N PRO A 197 0.51 -3.51 -0.74
CA PRO A 197 1.43 -4.59 -1.05
C PRO A 197 0.97 -5.42 -2.26
N GLU A 198 1.92 -5.99 -3.00
CA GLU A 198 1.65 -6.87 -4.15
C GLU A 198 0.63 -6.29 -5.14
N THR A 199 0.66 -4.95 -5.30
CA THR A 199 -0.32 -4.24 -6.12
C THR A 199 0.42 -3.38 -7.15
N GLU A 200 0.26 -3.72 -8.41
CA GLU A 200 0.78 -2.94 -9.53
C GLU A 200 0.03 -1.60 -9.69
N LYS A 201 0.65 -0.64 -10.36
CA LYS A 201 0.15 0.74 -10.56
C LYS A 201 -1.29 0.80 -11.04
N MET A 202 -1.66 -0.02 -12.03
CA MET A 202 -3.00 0.01 -12.61
C MET A 202 -4.05 -0.60 -11.68
N ASN A 203 -3.69 -1.63 -10.95
CA ASN A 203 -4.57 -2.21 -9.91
C ASN A 203 -4.77 -1.22 -8.75
N ALA A 204 -3.71 -0.50 -8.37
CA ALA A 204 -3.80 0.58 -7.39
C ALA A 204 -4.73 1.71 -7.86
N LEU A 205 -4.71 2.07 -9.16
CA LEU A 205 -5.62 3.05 -9.74
C LEU A 205 -7.08 2.61 -9.61
N VAL A 206 -7.38 1.34 -9.86
CA VAL A 206 -8.74 0.80 -9.70
C VAL A 206 -9.21 0.93 -8.24
N ILE A 207 -8.36 0.58 -7.28
CA ILE A 207 -8.67 0.71 -5.85
C ILE A 207 -8.90 2.19 -5.51
N ALA A 208 -8.02 3.06 -5.94
CA ALA A 208 -8.07 4.50 -5.67
C ALA A 208 -9.35 5.16 -6.25
N GLU A 209 -9.74 4.83 -7.48
CA GLU A 209 -10.95 5.35 -8.10
C GLU A 209 -12.23 4.85 -7.40
N ARG A 210 -12.24 3.62 -6.91
CA ARG A 210 -13.36 3.12 -6.09
C ARG A 210 -13.48 3.89 -4.78
N ILE A 211 -12.36 4.16 -4.11
CA ILE A 211 -12.31 4.97 -2.89
C ILE A 211 -12.80 6.39 -3.20
N ARG A 212 -12.26 7.03 -4.23
CA ARG A 212 -12.64 8.38 -4.65
C ARG A 212 -14.15 8.50 -4.85
N LYS A 213 -14.74 7.59 -5.64
CA LYS A 213 -16.19 7.57 -5.88
C LYS A 213 -16.98 7.36 -4.60
N LYS A 214 -16.53 6.47 -3.72
CA LYS A 214 -17.23 6.22 -2.46
C LYS A 214 -17.23 7.46 -1.54
N VAL A 215 -16.13 8.22 -1.56
CA VAL A 215 -16.04 9.49 -0.82
C VAL A 215 -16.92 10.57 -1.47
N GLU A 216 -16.92 10.70 -2.81
CA GLU A 216 -17.76 11.63 -3.55
C GLU A 216 -19.27 11.38 -3.31
N GLU A 217 -19.68 10.11 -3.21
CA GLU A 217 -21.07 9.70 -2.95
C GLU A 217 -21.51 9.89 -1.49
N ALA A 218 -20.55 10.07 -0.57
CA ALA A 218 -20.85 10.19 0.85
C ALA A 218 -21.50 11.54 1.14
N VAL A 219 -22.72 11.50 1.69
CA VAL A 219 -23.41 12.70 2.20
C VAL A 219 -23.12 12.81 3.70
N LEU A 220 -22.46 13.89 4.09
CA LEU A 220 -22.16 14.18 5.47
C LEU A 220 -23.22 15.14 6.03
N GLU A 221 -23.57 14.93 7.29
CA GLU A 221 -24.52 15.80 8.01
C GLU A 221 -23.85 16.32 9.29
N PHE A 222 -23.88 17.63 9.48
CA PHE A 222 -23.40 18.28 10.69
C PHE A 222 -24.29 19.46 11.05
N GLU A 223 -24.82 19.50 12.28
CA GLU A 223 -25.74 20.53 12.77
C GLU A 223 -26.94 20.80 11.84
N GLY A 224 -27.53 19.75 11.28
CA GLY A 224 -28.70 19.84 10.39
C GLY A 224 -28.38 20.36 8.98
N LYS A 225 -27.09 20.53 8.62
CA LYS A 225 -26.62 20.89 7.27
C LYS A 225 -25.98 19.69 6.62
N THR A 226 -26.30 19.45 5.37
CA THR A 226 -25.69 18.40 4.55
C THR A 226 -24.65 18.98 3.60
N PHE A 227 -23.54 18.26 3.39
CA PHE A 227 -22.51 18.62 2.44
C PHE A 227 -21.77 17.36 1.94
N ASN A 228 -21.05 17.51 0.86
CA ASN A 228 -20.19 16.46 0.30
C ASN A 228 -18.75 16.91 0.29
N VAL A 229 -17.85 15.95 0.26
CA VAL A 229 -16.41 16.17 0.10
C VAL A 229 -15.92 15.31 -1.06
N THR A 230 -14.90 15.80 -1.76
CA THR A 230 -14.17 15.02 -2.76
C THR A 230 -12.72 14.88 -2.33
N LEU A 231 -12.01 13.99 -2.98
CA LEU A 231 -10.59 13.82 -2.78
C LEU A 231 -9.83 13.83 -4.11
N SER A 232 -8.61 14.31 -4.05
CA SER A 232 -7.62 14.14 -5.11
C SER A 232 -6.57 13.14 -4.65
N GLY A 233 -5.99 12.39 -5.59
CA GLY A 233 -4.99 11.40 -5.24
C GLY A 233 -3.88 11.22 -6.25
N GLY A 234 -2.73 10.78 -5.76
CA GLY A 234 -1.54 10.47 -6.53
C GLY A 234 -1.02 9.07 -6.22
N ILE A 235 -0.66 8.32 -7.24
CA ILE A 235 -0.18 6.94 -7.12
C ILE A 235 1.23 6.84 -7.67
N ALA A 236 2.12 6.18 -6.91
CA ALA A 236 3.42 5.73 -7.37
C ALA A 236 3.64 4.26 -6.99
N SER A 237 4.42 3.54 -7.80
CA SER A 237 4.63 2.10 -7.63
C SER A 237 6.09 1.71 -7.73
N TYR A 238 6.53 0.83 -6.84
CA TYR A 238 7.82 0.18 -6.92
C TYR A 238 7.75 -1.04 -7.85
N PRO A 239 8.76 -1.28 -8.70
CA PRO A 239 10.00 -0.49 -8.90
C PRO A 239 9.89 0.62 -9.95
N ALA A 240 8.72 0.81 -10.56
CA ALA A 240 8.55 1.66 -11.75
C ALA A 240 8.83 3.15 -11.50
N ASP A 241 8.48 3.69 -10.33
CA ASP A 241 8.53 5.12 -10.04
C ASP A 241 9.62 5.53 -9.04
N GLY A 242 10.41 4.59 -8.55
CA GLY A 242 11.49 4.87 -7.63
C GLY A 242 12.21 3.62 -7.16
N LYS A 243 13.45 3.79 -6.68
CA LYS A 243 14.28 2.72 -6.12
C LYS A 243 14.30 2.73 -4.60
N GLY A 244 13.86 3.82 -3.99
CA GLY A 244 13.82 4.05 -2.55
C GLY A 244 12.47 4.53 -2.07
N ALA A 245 12.21 4.44 -0.76
CA ALA A 245 10.96 4.87 -0.14
C ALA A 245 10.66 6.35 -0.40
N GLN A 246 11.69 7.21 -0.29
CA GLN A 246 11.53 8.65 -0.52
C GLN A 246 11.20 9.00 -1.97
N ASP A 247 11.76 8.24 -2.94
CA ASP A 247 11.45 8.44 -4.35
C ASP A 247 9.96 8.20 -4.62
N LEU A 248 9.40 7.13 -4.03
CA LEU A 248 7.98 6.79 -4.19
C LEU A 248 7.05 7.81 -3.54
N VAL A 249 7.41 8.29 -2.35
CA VAL A 249 6.65 9.36 -1.68
C VAL A 249 6.63 10.62 -2.55
N HIS A 250 7.78 11.04 -3.05
CA HIS A 250 7.89 12.20 -3.93
C HIS A 250 7.11 12.00 -5.23
N ALA A 251 7.22 10.83 -5.85
CA ALA A 251 6.51 10.49 -7.08
C ALA A 251 4.98 10.55 -6.90
N ALA A 252 4.46 10.00 -5.80
CA ALA A 252 3.04 10.03 -5.50
C ALA A 252 2.55 11.47 -5.19
N ASP A 253 3.36 12.27 -4.49
CA ASP A 253 3.05 13.68 -4.21
C ASP A 253 2.99 14.52 -5.50
N VAL A 254 3.93 14.32 -6.44
CA VAL A 254 3.89 14.95 -7.77
C VAL A 254 2.62 14.60 -8.52
N ALA A 255 2.19 13.34 -8.50
CA ALA A 255 0.95 12.90 -9.12
C ALA A 255 -0.29 13.51 -8.44
N LEU A 256 -0.31 13.60 -7.11
CA LEU A 256 -1.36 14.27 -6.34
C LEU A 256 -1.46 15.77 -6.70
N TYR A 257 -0.33 16.44 -6.79
CA TYR A 257 -0.30 17.84 -7.21
C TYR A 257 -0.93 18.02 -8.61
N GLN A 258 -0.58 17.13 -9.57
CA GLN A 258 -1.19 17.14 -10.91
C GLN A 258 -2.71 16.92 -10.88
N ALA A 259 -3.21 16.04 -10.00
CA ALA A 259 -4.63 15.83 -9.81
C ALA A 259 -5.34 17.10 -9.34
N LYS A 260 -4.76 17.82 -8.37
CA LYS A 260 -5.29 19.09 -7.86
C LYS A 260 -5.30 20.18 -8.92
N GLU A 261 -4.22 20.35 -9.67
CA GLU A 261 -4.10 21.35 -10.76
C GLU A 261 -5.04 21.07 -11.92
N SER A 262 -5.32 19.79 -12.19
CA SER A 262 -6.20 19.37 -13.31
C SER A 262 -7.69 19.51 -12.99
N GLY A 263 -8.08 20.08 -11.84
CA GLY A 263 -9.48 20.35 -11.49
C GLY A 263 -10.03 19.51 -10.33
N ARG A 264 -9.16 18.85 -9.55
CA ARG A 264 -9.51 18.07 -8.35
C ARG A 264 -10.43 16.88 -8.62
N ASN A 265 -10.88 16.22 -7.55
CA ASN A 265 -11.78 15.05 -7.61
C ASN A 265 -11.33 13.99 -8.62
N ARG A 266 -10.05 13.63 -8.60
CA ARG A 266 -9.44 12.68 -9.54
C ARG A 266 -8.19 12.04 -9.01
N ILE A 267 -7.82 10.95 -9.64
CA ILE A 267 -6.59 10.22 -9.32
C ILE A 267 -5.63 10.34 -10.48
N PHE A 268 -4.37 10.66 -10.18
CA PHE A 268 -3.27 10.60 -11.14
C PHE A 268 -2.27 9.52 -10.74
N ILE A 269 -1.72 8.85 -11.73
CA ILE A 269 -0.56 7.96 -11.55
C ILE A 269 0.70 8.74 -11.87
N HIS A 270 1.77 8.52 -11.09
CA HIS A 270 3.07 9.10 -11.43
C HIS A 270 3.60 8.45 -12.71
N ASP A 271 4.10 9.29 -13.59
CA ASP A 271 4.70 8.89 -14.86
C ASP A 271 6.04 9.62 -15.02
N LEU A 272 7.13 8.90 -14.70
CA LEU A 272 8.50 9.43 -14.84
C LEU A 272 8.89 9.63 -16.30
N ASP A 273 8.23 8.91 -17.20
CA ASP A 273 8.63 8.91 -18.59
C ASP A 273 7.43 9.20 -19.49
N LYS A 274 7.23 10.49 -19.78
CA LYS A 274 6.32 10.92 -20.87
C LYS A 274 6.61 10.20 -22.21
N ARG A 275 7.68 9.41 -22.28
CA ARG A 275 8.11 8.66 -23.46
C ARG A 275 7.78 7.16 -23.41
N HIS A 276 7.51 6.56 -22.22
CA HIS A 276 7.19 5.11 -22.10
C HIS A 276 5.71 4.79 -22.28
N TYR A 277 4.81 5.76 -22.04
CA TYR A 277 3.41 5.63 -22.40
C TYR A 277 3.09 6.62 -23.51
N LEU A 278 3.58 6.32 -24.71
CA LEU A 278 3.12 7.01 -25.91
C LEU A 278 1.59 6.86 -25.96
N ARG A 279 0.88 7.88 -25.51
CA ARG A 279 -0.56 7.97 -25.72
C ARG A 279 -0.77 8.44 -27.13
N ILE A 280 -1.16 7.53 -27.96
CA ILE A 280 -1.47 7.83 -29.35
C ILE A 280 -2.95 8.06 -29.43
N GLY A 281 -3.34 9.25 -29.90
CA GLY A 281 -4.72 9.49 -30.28
C GLY A 281 -5.08 8.49 -31.38
N ILE A 282 -6.04 7.63 -31.13
CA ILE A 282 -6.55 6.67 -32.11
C ILE A 282 -7.98 7.05 -32.44
N SER A 283 -8.31 6.95 -33.74
CA SER A 283 -9.68 7.07 -34.21
C SER A 283 -10.19 5.72 -34.75
N GLU A 284 -9.54 4.64 -34.31
CA GLU A 284 -9.86 3.29 -34.70
C GLU A 284 -11.06 2.75 -33.95
N GLU A 285 -11.77 1.83 -34.59
CA GLU A 285 -12.88 1.11 -34.01
C GLU A 285 -12.39 0.17 -32.89
N VAL A 286 -13.00 0.29 -31.73
CA VAL A 286 -12.75 -0.52 -30.55
C VAL A 286 -13.98 -1.37 -30.26
N GLN A 287 -13.79 -2.67 -30.25
CA GLN A 287 -14.83 -3.62 -29.87
C GLN A 287 -14.68 -3.93 -28.37
N VAL A 288 -15.75 -3.75 -27.61
CA VAL A 288 -15.78 -3.99 -26.17
C VAL A 288 -16.79 -5.08 -25.87
N GLN A 289 -16.34 -6.15 -25.24
CA GLN A 289 -17.18 -7.28 -24.85
C GLN A 289 -17.09 -7.49 -23.33
N SER A 290 -18.24 -7.53 -22.65
CA SER A 290 -18.27 -7.83 -21.21
C SER A 290 -17.97 -9.33 -20.96
N VAL A 291 -17.05 -9.61 -20.03
CA VAL A 291 -16.66 -10.99 -19.65
C VAL A 291 -17.58 -11.56 -18.56
N THR A 292 -18.54 -10.81 -18.00
CA THR A 292 -19.44 -11.28 -16.96
C THR A 292 -20.43 -12.32 -17.47
N GLU A 293 -20.67 -13.38 -16.67
CA GLU A 293 -21.41 -14.63 -16.93
C GLU A 293 -22.91 -14.51 -17.32
N ASN A 294 -23.40 -13.36 -17.71
CA ASN A 294 -24.77 -13.24 -18.19
C ASN A 294 -24.88 -13.56 -19.68
N LYS A 295 -25.76 -14.49 -19.99
CA LYS A 295 -25.99 -15.20 -21.25
C LYS A 295 -26.16 -14.36 -22.57
N ASN A 296 -25.87 -13.07 -22.57
CA ASN A 296 -25.74 -12.22 -23.76
C ASN A 296 -24.62 -11.21 -23.53
N PRO A 297 -23.40 -11.47 -24.00
CA PRO A 297 -22.35 -10.46 -24.01
C PRO A 297 -22.85 -9.29 -24.88
N LYS A 298 -23.03 -8.12 -24.28
CA LYS A 298 -23.27 -6.90 -25.04
C LYS A 298 -21.95 -6.54 -25.71
N GLU A 299 -21.87 -6.77 -26.99
CA GLU A 299 -20.81 -6.28 -27.84
C GLU A 299 -21.08 -4.82 -28.15
N LEU A 300 -20.13 -3.95 -27.82
CA LEU A 300 -20.19 -2.52 -28.08
C LEU A 300 -19.06 -2.19 -29.06
N SER A 301 -19.42 -1.68 -30.23
CA SER A 301 -18.46 -1.07 -31.17
C SER A 301 -18.41 0.43 -30.90
N THR A 302 -17.22 0.98 -30.69
CA THR A 302 -17.01 2.37 -30.29
C THR A 302 -15.71 2.93 -30.88
N GLN A 303 -15.46 4.21 -30.65
CA GLN A 303 -14.20 4.85 -31.09
C GLN A 303 -13.23 4.97 -29.91
N GLY A 304 -12.00 4.54 -30.16
CA GLY A 304 -10.89 4.80 -29.26
C GLY A 304 -10.51 6.29 -29.29
N LYS A 305 -10.20 6.86 -28.12
CA LYS A 305 -9.65 8.22 -28.00
C LYS A 305 -8.12 8.20 -27.92
N ASN A 306 -7.59 7.33 -27.09
CA ASN A 306 -6.15 7.13 -27.01
C ASN A 306 -5.83 5.72 -26.49
N VAL A 307 -4.67 5.22 -26.86
CA VAL A 307 -4.15 3.93 -26.42
C VAL A 307 -2.70 4.08 -25.97
N SER A 308 -2.34 3.30 -24.97
CA SER A 308 -0.97 3.19 -24.44
C SER A 308 -0.57 1.72 -24.31
N SER A 309 0.66 1.46 -23.89
CA SER A 309 1.11 0.10 -23.61
C SER A 309 0.39 -0.56 -22.42
N SER A 310 -0.35 0.18 -21.60
CA SER A 310 -1.00 -0.32 -20.38
C SER A 310 -2.52 -0.24 -20.40
N GLY A 311 -3.14 0.45 -21.39
CA GLY A 311 -4.58 0.62 -21.43
C GLY A 311 -5.07 1.46 -22.59
N ILE A 312 -6.38 1.59 -22.71
CA ILE A 312 -7.07 2.36 -23.75
C ILE A 312 -8.17 3.21 -23.12
N LEU A 313 -8.36 4.40 -23.66
CA LEU A 313 -9.51 5.27 -23.40
C LEU A 313 -10.42 5.25 -24.62
N PHE A 314 -11.71 5.03 -24.42
CA PHE A 314 -12.72 5.05 -25.48
C PHE A 314 -14.03 5.68 -25.01
N GLU A 315 -14.87 6.12 -25.97
CA GLU A 315 -16.21 6.59 -25.67
C GLU A 315 -17.18 5.42 -25.53
N SER A 316 -18.23 5.57 -24.71
CA SER A 316 -19.29 4.58 -24.56
C SER A 316 -20.64 5.28 -24.34
N PRO A 317 -21.72 4.83 -24.98
CA PRO A 317 -23.05 5.33 -24.70
C PRO A 317 -23.62 4.82 -23.38
N VAL A 318 -22.97 3.85 -22.75
CA VAL A 318 -23.38 3.26 -21.46
C VAL A 318 -22.21 3.26 -20.48
N ALA A 319 -22.52 3.54 -19.22
CA ALA A 319 -21.53 3.43 -18.16
C ALA A 319 -21.16 1.95 -17.94
N LEU A 320 -19.87 1.67 -17.76
CA LEU A 320 -19.38 0.37 -17.28
C LEU A 320 -19.01 0.48 -15.79
N GLU A 321 -19.17 -0.62 -15.08
CA GLU A 321 -18.82 -0.66 -13.65
C GLU A 321 -17.29 -0.67 -13.47
N ILE A 322 -16.77 0.22 -12.62
CA ILE A 322 -15.35 0.26 -12.29
C ILE A 322 -14.95 -1.05 -11.61
N GLY A 323 -13.86 -1.65 -12.08
CA GLY A 323 -13.40 -2.96 -11.63
C GLY A 323 -13.98 -4.13 -12.41
N SER A 324 -15.00 -3.92 -13.28
CA SER A 324 -15.51 -4.99 -14.15
C SER A 324 -14.48 -5.39 -15.21
N GLN A 325 -14.47 -6.68 -15.58
CA GLN A 325 -13.61 -7.19 -16.62
C GLN A 325 -14.30 -7.11 -17.99
N VAL A 326 -13.55 -6.65 -18.97
CA VAL A 326 -13.98 -6.53 -20.35
C VAL A 326 -12.91 -7.10 -21.27
N GLN A 327 -13.33 -7.62 -22.42
CA GLN A 327 -12.42 -7.97 -23.49
C GLN A 327 -12.44 -6.82 -24.52
N ILE A 328 -11.26 -6.34 -24.86
CA ILE A 328 -11.05 -5.24 -25.80
C ILE A 328 -10.46 -5.79 -27.09
N GLY A 329 -11.12 -5.56 -28.21
CA GLY A 329 -10.62 -5.79 -29.57
C GLY A 329 -10.25 -4.44 -30.21
N ILE A 330 -8.99 -4.25 -30.60
CA ILE A 330 -8.51 -3.04 -31.25
C ILE A 330 -8.31 -3.37 -32.72
N SER A 331 -9.13 -2.78 -33.62
CA SER A 331 -8.97 -2.92 -35.06
C SER A 331 -7.80 -2.06 -35.53
N ILE A 332 -6.80 -2.67 -36.16
CA ILE A 332 -5.60 -1.98 -36.61
C ILE A 332 -5.55 -2.00 -38.13
N LYS A 333 -5.38 -0.83 -38.74
CA LYS A 333 -5.35 -0.68 -40.21
C LYS A 333 -4.25 -1.56 -40.83
N GLY A 334 -4.64 -2.51 -41.68
CA GLY A 334 -3.71 -3.45 -42.32
C GLY A 334 -3.56 -4.81 -41.64
N GLN A 335 -4.33 -5.11 -40.59
CA GLN A 335 -4.49 -6.45 -40.03
C GLN A 335 -5.91 -6.95 -40.24
N GLU A 336 -6.05 -8.24 -40.59
CA GLU A 336 -7.36 -8.87 -40.83
C GLU A 336 -8.11 -9.18 -39.51
N GLU A 337 -7.39 -9.40 -38.40
CA GLU A 337 -7.98 -9.70 -37.11
C GLU A 337 -7.67 -8.59 -36.07
N PRO A 338 -8.66 -8.19 -35.23
CA PRO A 338 -8.43 -7.23 -34.17
C PRO A 338 -7.47 -7.78 -33.12
N LEU A 339 -6.67 -6.91 -32.54
CA LEU A 339 -5.78 -7.24 -31.43
C LEU A 339 -6.61 -7.32 -30.14
N THR A 340 -6.89 -8.53 -29.66
CA THR A 340 -7.77 -8.78 -28.52
C THR A 340 -6.98 -8.90 -27.21
N VAL A 341 -7.47 -8.25 -26.15
CA VAL A 341 -6.87 -8.30 -24.80
C VAL A 341 -7.94 -8.22 -23.72
N ASN A 342 -7.71 -8.92 -22.60
CA ASN A 342 -8.53 -8.76 -21.41
C ASN A 342 -8.12 -7.47 -20.70
N ALA A 343 -9.10 -6.73 -20.21
CA ALA A 343 -8.90 -5.45 -19.56
C ALA A 343 -9.85 -5.29 -18.36
N GLN A 344 -9.51 -4.40 -17.46
CA GLN A 344 -10.35 -4.04 -16.33
C GLN A 344 -10.71 -2.56 -16.44
N VAL A 345 -11.98 -2.24 -16.21
CA VAL A 345 -12.44 -0.85 -16.17
C VAL A 345 -11.81 -0.15 -14.97
N ALA A 346 -10.95 0.83 -15.26
CA ALA A 346 -10.22 1.59 -14.24
C ALA A 346 -10.86 2.95 -13.96
N ARG A 347 -11.48 3.56 -14.99
CA ARG A 347 -12.03 4.92 -14.90
C ARG A 347 -13.27 5.04 -15.75
N VAL A 348 -14.26 5.80 -15.24
CA VAL A 348 -15.47 6.18 -15.97
C VAL A 348 -15.75 7.66 -15.69
N GLU A 349 -15.71 8.49 -16.72
CA GLU A 349 -16.12 9.90 -16.67
C GLU A 349 -17.45 10.06 -17.40
N SER A 350 -18.39 10.78 -16.79
CA SER A 350 -19.72 11.02 -17.36
C SER A 350 -19.75 12.38 -18.06
N PHE A 351 -20.26 12.41 -19.28
CA PHE A 351 -20.60 13.60 -20.05
C PHE A 351 -22.07 13.58 -20.39
N ASP A 352 -22.61 14.65 -20.90
CA ASP A 352 -24.06 14.82 -21.15
C ASP A 352 -24.68 13.71 -22.00
N SER A 353 -23.95 13.16 -22.98
CA SER A 353 -24.45 12.16 -23.93
C SER A 353 -23.64 10.87 -24.07
N TYR A 354 -22.50 10.77 -23.35
CA TYR A 354 -21.61 9.62 -23.42
C TYR A 354 -20.74 9.51 -22.14
N PHE A 355 -20.00 8.42 -22.04
CA PHE A 355 -19.04 8.15 -20.99
C PHE A 355 -17.65 7.95 -21.59
N ASP A 356 -16.63 8.56 -21.01
CA ASP A 356 -15.24 8.23 -21.27
C ASP A 356 -14.82 7.09 -20.36
N ILE A 357 -14.47 5.96 -20.94
CA ILE A 357 -14.08 4.75 -20.21
C ILE A 357 -12.62 4.46 -20.43
N GLY A 358 -11.86 4.53 -19.34
CA GLY A 358 -10.47 4.11 -19.29
C GLY A 358 -10.37 2.68 -18.76
N VAL A 359 -9.71 1.80 -19.52
CA VAL A 359 -9.45 0.42 -19.09
C VAL A 359 -7.97 0.14 -19.02
N ALA A 360 -7.59 -0.70 -18.06
CA ALA A 360 -6.25 -1.23 -17.90
C ALA A 360 -6.18 -2.63 -18.51
N PHE A 361 -5.18 -2.90 -19.33
CA PHE A 361 -4.97 -4.22 -19.90
C PHE A 361 -4.50 -5.21 -18.84
N LEU A 362 -5.03 -6.44 -18.86
CA LEU A 362 -4.67 -7.55 -18.01
C LEU A 362 -3.88 -8.58 -18.81
N ASP A 363 -3.00 -9.33 -18.12
CA ASP A 363 -2.32 -10.53 -18.66
C ASP A 363 -1.58 -10.33 -19.99
N MET A 364 -0.99 -9.15 -20.19
CA MET A 364 -0.20 -8.87 -21.37
C MET A 364 1.18 -9.53 -21.29
N ASN A 365 1.41 -10.52 -22.12
CA ASN A 365 2.76 -11.04 -22.30
C ASN A 365 3.63 -10.07 -23.13
N ASP A 366 4.95 -10.22 -23.04
CA ASP A 366 5.90 -9.32 -23.72
C ASP A 366 5.76 -9.36 -25.26
N ALA A 367 5.32 -10.48 -25.82
CA ALA A 367 5.05 -10.61 -27.25
C ALA A 367 3.88 -9.71 -27.70
N TRP A 368 2.81 -9.65 -26.88
CA TRP A 368 1.65 -8.80 -27.13
C TRP A 368 2.01 -7.31 -26.99
N LYS A 369 2.74 -6.96 -25.92
CA LYS A 369 3.26 -5.59 -25.70
C LYS A 369 4.10 -5.14 -26.89
N SER A 370 5.01 -6.00 -27.35
CA SER A 370 5.89 -5.72 -28.49
C SER A 370 5.10 -5.55 -29.79
N LYS A 371 4.05 -6.36 -29.98
CA LYS A 371 3.18 -6.27 -31.18
C LYS A 371 2.37 -4.97 -31.16
N LEU A 372 1.75 -4.62 -30.04
CA LEU A 372 1.04 -3.35 -29.87
C LEU A 372 1.98 -2.16 -30.10
N TYR A 373 3.15 -2.16 -29.48
CA TYR A 373 4.13 -1.07 -29.58
C TYR A 373 4.62 -0.86 -31.03
N LYS A 374 4.97 -1.95 -31.73
CA LYS A 374 5.37 -1.88 -33.14
C LYS A 374 4.25 -1.31 -34.02
N THR A 375 3.03 -1.71 -33.76
CA THR A 375 1.86 -1.24 -34.52
C THR A 375 1.60 0.24 -34.26
N LEU A 376 1.68 0.68 -33.03
CA LEU A 376 1.52 2.09 -32.66
C LEU A 376 2.62 2.96 -33.27
N LEU A 377 3.87 2.49 -33.33
CA LEU A 377 4.98 3.20 -33.99
C LEU A 377 4.78 3.29 -35.51
N GLN A 378 4.28 2.23 -36.18
CA GLN A 378 3.95 2.24 -37.58
C GLN A 378 2.85 3.24 -37.90
N HIS A 379 1.85 3.37 -37.05
CA HIS A 379 0.75 4.34 -37.21
C HIS A 379 1.22 5.79 -37.11
N LEU A 380 2.27 6.05 -36.31
CA LEU A 380 2.90 7.37 -36.19
C LEU A 380 3.88 7.70 -37.33
N GLY A 381 4.08 6.80 -38.30
CA GLY A 381 5.05 6.99 -39.37
C GLY A 381 6.50 6.93 -38.90
N ILE A 382 6.76 6.43 -37.66
CA ILE A 382 8.10 6.26 -37.08
C ILE A 382 8.61 4.85 -37.49
N SER A 383 9.04 4.70 -38.71
CA SER A 383 9.75 3.51 -39.19
C SER A 383 11.22 3.62 -38.79
N LYS A 384 11.65 2.82 -37.83
CA LYS A 384 13.00 2.56 -37.28
C LYS A 384 13.22 3.07 -35.86
N VAL A 385 13.10 2.13 -34.91
CA VAL A 385 14.03 2.03 -33.78
C VAL A 385 14.68 0.65 -33.90
N GLN A 386 15.99 0.68 -34.12
CA GLN A 386 16.88 -0.49 -34.07
C GLN A 386 16.95 -1.01 -32.65
#